data_1cfb59cc85f300328e40e568b9f28cbc
#
_entry.id   1cfb59cc85f300328e40e568b9f28cbc
#
_cell.length_a   1.000
_cell.length_b   1.000
_cell.length_c   1.000
_cell.angle_alpha   90.00
_cell.angle_beta   90.00
_cell.angle_gamma   90.00
#
_symmetry.space_group_name_H-M   'P 1'
#
loop_
_entity.id
_entity.type
_entity.pdbx_description
1 polymer ?
#
loop_
_entity_poly.entity_id
_entity_poly.type
_entity_poly.pdbx_seq_one_letter_code
_entity_poly.pdbx_strand_id
1 'polypeptide(L)'
;FEQAFGFDQSGLQAYQVALQDQKKLNLRGIIDRVDRIFDTLGAVDYKSGDKKFELQSAYDGTSLQFLTYLDILRQNAKQYGTSQTIWGALYLHLQNPTIALKSVNQVTDISEELKKKMRYTGFFNADLASHLKDNFDHLFNLGQFTKDGLPFKNNANFYNETEMSALMTHNETLYQEAGQKILSGKIEINPIVVKHHAKGCQFCQFKSICGFESDSHLSSGRKVNLKSKEEIILDCNKQAKGFR
;
A
#
# COMPACT_ATOMS: atom_id res chain seq x y z
N PHE A 1 14.60 -11.67 6.11
CA PHE A 1 14.65 -12.66 5.02
C PHE A 1 13.46 -12.41 4.09
N GLU A 2 13.68 -12.57 2.78
CA GLU A 2 12.59 -12.59 1.80
C GLU A 2 11.60 -13.70 2.13
N GLN A 3 10.30 -13.37 2.11
CA GLN A 3 9.24 -14.34 2.37
C GLN A 3 8.40 -14.56 1.11
N ALA A 4 8.60 -15.68 0.46
CA ALA A 4 7.79 -16.09 -0.69
C ALA A 4 6.44 -16.66 -0.25
N PHE A 5 5.41 -16.47 -1.06
CA PHE A 5 4.09 -17.06 -0.91
C PHE A 5 3.53 -17.52 -2.26
N GLY A 6 2.76 -18.61 -2.25
CA GLY A 6 2.10 -19.14 -3.44
C GLY A 6 3.01 -19.86 -4.44
N PHE A 7 4.23 -20.19 -4.06
CA PHE A 7 5.13 -21.08 -4.80
C PHE A 7 5.21 -22.44 -4.10
N ASP A 8 5.43 -23.51 -4.83
CA ASP A 8 5.40 -24.90 -4.30
C ASP A 8 6.33 -25.15 -3.10
N GLN A 9 7.40 -24.38 -2.98
CA GLN A 9 8.39 -24.48 -1.89
C GLN A 9 8.44 -23.24 -0.99
N SER A 10 7.43 -22.38 -1.04
CA SER A 10 7.50 -21.05 -0.39
C SER A 10 7.23 -21.05 1.11
N GLY A 11 6.69 -22.09 1.67
CA GLY A 11 6.28 -22.14 3.08
C GLY A 11 4.98 -21.40 3.40
N LEU A 12 4.61 -20.33 2.68
CA LEU A 12 3.32 -19.68 2.76
C LEU A 12 2.45 -20.04 1.57
N GLN A 13 1.16 -20.27 1.85
CA GLN A 13 0.18 -20.58 0.80
C GLN A 13 -0.05 -19.37 -0.11
N ALA A 14 -0.55 -19.64 -1.34
CA ALA A 14 -1.02 -18.59 -2.22
C ALA A 14 -2.15 -17.80 -1.56
N TYR A 15 -2.16 -16.48 -1.78
CA TYR A 15 -3.31 -15.66 -1.40
C TYR A 15 -4.47 -16.01 -2.34
N GLN A 16 -5.50 -16.62 -1.78
CA GLN A 16 -6.64 -17.12 -2.55
C GLN A 16 -7.81 -16.15 -2.45
N VAL A 17 -8.28 -15.70 -3.60
CA VAL A 17 -9.47 -14.86 -3.73
C VAL A 17 -10.56 -15.69 -4.41
N ALA A 18 -11.71 -15.81 -3.75
CA ALA A 18 -12.85 -16.53 -4.28
C ALA A 18 -13.49 -15.76 -5.44
N LEU A 19 -13.80 -16.44 -6.53
CA LEU A 19 -14.51 -15.91 -7.69
C LEU A 19 -15.84 -16.64 -7.85
N GLN A 20 -16.66 -16.19 -8.80
CA GLN A 20 -17.89 -16.89 -9.17
C GLN A 20 -17.59 -18.29 -9.72
N ASP A 21 -18.62 -19.15 -9.77
CA ASP A 21 -18.56 -20.53 -10.28
C ASP A 21 -17.50 -21.40 -9.60
N GLN A 22 -17.29 -21.21 -8.28
CA GLN A 22 -16.30 -21.94 -7.47
C GLN A 22 -14.85 -21.80 -7.96
N LYS A 23 -14.59 -20.86 -8.85
CA LYS A 23 -13.23 -20.55 -9.30
C LYS A 23 -12.48 -19.77 -8.24
N LYS A 24 -11.15 -19.78 -8.31
CA LYS A 24 -10.27 -19.06 -7.40
C LYS A 24 -9.18 -18.34 -8.18
N LEU A 25 -8.86 -17.14 -7.76
CA LEU A 25 -7.65 -16.44 -8.17
C LEU A 25 -6.57 -16.74 -7.12
N ASN A 26 -5.45 -17.30 -7.55
CA ASN A 26 -4.30 -17.55 -6.68
C ASN A 26 -3.22 -16.53 -6.99
N LEU A 27 -2.90 -15.68 -6.00
CA LEU A 27 -1.81 -14.74 -6.10
C LEU A 27 -0.55 -15.34 -5.50
N ARG A 28 0.59 -15.06 -6.12
CA ARG A 28 1.92 -15.44 -5.64
C ARG A 28 2.84 -14.23 -5.67
N GLY A 29 3.85 -14.22 -4.82
CA GLY A 29 4.81 -13.14 -4.76
C GLY A 29 5.86 -13.33 -3.69
N ILE A 30 6.67 -12.31 -3.52
CA ILE A 30 7.74 -12.27 -2.52
C ILE A 30 7.57 -10.97 -1.73
N ILE A 31 7.56 -11.09 -0.40
CA ILE A 31 7.66 -9.97 0.53
C ILE A 31 9.14 -9.79 0.82
N ASP A 32 9.72 -8.64 0.52
CA ASP A 32 11.15 -8.40 0.64
C ASP A 32 11.65 -8.63 2.07
N ARG A 33 10.88 -8.16 3.07
CA ARG A 33 11.18 -8.36 4.47
C ARG A 33 9.92 -8.35 5.34
N VAL A 34 9.84 -9.29 6.27
CA VAL A 34 8.82 -9.35 7.32
C VAL A 34 9.48 -9.01 8.64
N ASP A 35 8.96 -8.01 9.33
CA ASP A 35 9.43 -7.60 10.64
C ASP A 35 8.37 -7.90 11.71
N ARG A 36 8.84 -8.37 12.86
CA ARG A 36 8.04 -8.54 14.06
C ARG A 36 8.31 -7.39 15.03
N ILE A 37 7.26 -6.69 15.42
CA ILE A 37 7.29 -5.67 16.47
C ILE A 37 6.30 -6.13 17.54
N PHE A 38 6.79 -6.39 18.74
CA PHE A 38 6.01 -7.01 19.82
C PHE A 38 5.36 -8.34 19.36
N ASP A 39 4.05 -8.46 19.48
CA ASP A 39 3.26 -9.61 19.03
C ASP A 39 2.55 -9.36 17.71
N THR A 40 3.10 -8.50 16.87
CA THR A 40 2.49 -8.10 15.60
C THR A 40 3.48 -8.21 14.44
N LEU A 41 2.97 -8.38 13.23
CA LEU A 41 3.77 -8.46 12.01
C LEU A 41 3.58 -7.22 11.14
N GLY A 42 4.55 -6.95 10.30
CA GLY A 42 4.46 -5.94 9.25
C GLY A 42 5.43 -6.24 8.12
N ALA A 43 5.24 -5.53 7.01
CA ALA A 43 6.02 -5.72 5.80
C ALA A 43 6.94 -4.53 5.53
N VAL A 44 8.14 -4.80 5.07
CA VAL A 44 9.06 -3.77 4.56
C VAL A 44 9.44 -4.14 3.14
N ASP A 45 9.35 -3.18 2.24
CA ASP A 45 9.63 -3.32 0.82
C ASP A 45 10.75 -2.35 0.43
N TYR A 46 11.77 -2.84 -0.26
CA TYR A 46 12.93 -2.06 -0.66
C TYR A 46 12.68 -1.32 -1.97
N LYS A 47 12.92 -0.01 -2.00
CA LYS A 47 12.72 0.81 -3.19
C LYS A 47 13.99 1.56 -3.58
N SER A 48 14.36 1.47 -4.87
CA SER A 48 15.45 2.25 -5.44
C SER A 48 15.08 3.71 -5.74
N GLY A 49 13.80 4.07 -5.69
CA GLY A 49 13.30 5.44 -5.94
C GLY A 49 12.48 5.98 -4.77
N ASP A 50 12.13 7.27 -4.81
CA ASP A 50 11.30 7.95 -3.79
C ASP A 50 9.82 7.57 -3.96
N LYS A 51 9.47 6.33 -3.59
CA LYS A 51 8.09 5.83 -3.60
C LYS A 51 7.44 6.08 -2.24
N LYS A 52 6.20 6.57 -2.26
CA LYS A 52 5.38 6.79 -1.06
C LYS A 52 4.11 5.96 -1.15
N PHE A 53 3.58 5.60 0.01
CA PHE A 53 2.24 5.02 0.05
C PHE A 53 1.21 6.11 -0.22
N GLU A 54 0.37 5.89 -1.20
CA GLU A 54 -0.74 6.76 -1.55
C GLU A 54 -2.05 5.99 -1.38
N LEU A 55 -2.85 6.38 -0.39
CA LEU A 55 -4.13 5.75 -0.10
C LEU A 55 -5.07 5.73 -1.31
N GLN A 56 -5.13 6.84 -2.05
CA GLN A 56 -5.91 6.93 -3.29
C GLN A 56 -5.48 5.86 -4.30
N SER A 57 -4.19 5.64 -4.47
CA SER A 57 -3.67 4.63 -5.41
C SER A 57 -4.01 3.19 -4.97
N ALA A 58 -4.05 2.92 -3.67
CA ALA A 58 -4.52 1.65 -3.13
C ALA A 58 -6.03 1.47 -3.37
N TYR A 59 -6.82 2.50 -3.08
CA TYR A 59 -8.26 2.53 -3.31
C TYR A 59 -8.64 2.33 -4.78
N ASP A 60 -7.91 2.96 -5.71
CA ASP A 60 -8.16 2.85 -7.14
C ASP A 60 -7.65 1.56 -7.77
N GLY A 61 -6.96 0.71 -7.02
CA GLY A 61 -6.40 -0.54 -7.50
C GLY A 61 -5.10 -0.41 -8.29
N THR A 62 -4.40 0.73 -8.20
CA THR A 62 -3.10 0.94 -8.87
C THR A 62 -1.90 0.63 -7.99
N SER A 63 -2.10 0.38 -6.69
CA SER A 63 -1.07 0.02 -5.71
C SER A 63 -1.62 -0.97 -4.69
N LEU A 64 -1.67 -2.26 -5.05
CA LEU A 64 -2.29 -3.32 -4.23
C LEU A 64 -1.27 -4.03 -3.31
N GLN A 65 0.01 -3.86 -3.53
CA GLN A 65 1.10 -4.64 -2.97
C GLN A 65 1.07 -4.70 -1.43
N PHE A 66 1.04 -3.56 -0.76
CA PHE A 66 1.11 -3.52 0.71
C PHE A 66 -0.10 -4.16 1.38
N LEU A 67 -1.31 -3.84 0.93
CA LEU A 67 -2.52 -4.42 1.51
C LEU A 67 -2.56 -5.94 1.32
N THR A 68 -2.07 -6.44 0.18
CA THR A 68 -1.92 -7.87 -0.08
C THR A 68 -0.90 -8.51 0.86
N TYR A 69 0.26 -7.89 1.03
CA TYR A 69 1.28 -8.41 1.94
C TYR A 69 0.79 -8.49 3.38
N LEU A 70 0.11 -7.45 3.85
CA LEU A 70 -0.42 -7.42 5.22
C LEU A 70 -1.51 -8.45 5.44
N ASP A 71 -2.37 -8.69 4.46
CA ASP A 71 -3.41 -9.71 4.58
C ASP A 71 -2.82 -11.13 4.60
N ILE A 72 -1.81 -11.39 3.76
CA ILE A 72 -1.06 -12.65 3.80
C ILE A 72 -0.40 -12.88 5.17
N LEU A 73 0.24 -11.86 5.73
CA LEU A 73 0.87 -11.95 7.05
C LEU A 73 -0.17 -12.20 8.14
N ARG A 74 -1.32 -11.53 8.09
CA ARG A 74 -2.42 -11.73 9.02
C ARG A 74 -2.96 -13.15 8.97
N GLN A 75 -3.18 -13.70 7.78
CA GLN A 75 -3.66 -15.08 7.60
C GLN A 75 -2.65 -16.12 8.10
N ASN A 76 -1.37 -15.81 8.02
CA ASN A 76 -0.29 -16.71 8.42
C ASN A 76 0.34 -16.37 9.79
N ALA A 77 -0.25 -15.47 10.57
CA ALA A 77 0.30 -14.98 11.84
C ALA A 77 0.67 -16.12 12.81
N LYS A 78 -0.11 -17.21 12.85
CA LYS A 78 0.18 -18.38 13.68
C LYS A 78 1.51 -19.05 13.36
N GLN A 79 1.95 -19.05 12.10
CA GLN A 79 3.25 -19.62 11.71
C GLN A 79 4.42 -18.81 12.27
N TYR A 80 4.20 -17.53 12.53
CA TYR A 80 5.17 -16.62 13.15
C TYR A 80 5.05 -16.56 14.68
N GLY A 81 4.08 -17.28 15.27
CA GLY A 81 3.79 -17.22 16.71
C GLY A 81 3.38 -15.83 17.17
N THR A 82 2.59 -15.11 16.36
CA THR A 82 2.11 -13.76 16.63
C THR A 82 0.59 -13.68 16.61
N SER A 83 0.05 -12.57 17.12
CA SER A 83 -1.35 -12.20 16.92
C SER A 83 -1.64 -11.91 15.44
N GLN A 84 -2.90 -11.82 15.08
CA GLN A 84 -3.31 -11.42 13.73
C GLN A 84 -3.25 -9.90 13.50
N THR A 85 -2.87 -9.14 14.52
CA THR A 85 -2.70 -7.68 14.40
C THR A 85 -1.46 -7.36 13.57
N ILE A 86 -1.60 -6.38 12.70
CA ILE A 86 -0.53 -5.91 11.82
C ILE A 86 -0.08 -4.53 12.28
N TRP A 87 1.24 -4.31 12.45
CA TRP A 87 1.74 -2.99 12.84
C TRP A 87 1.85 -2.01 11.69
N GLY A 88 1.98 -2.46 10.43
CA GLY A 88 2.04 -1.59 9.27
C GLY A 88 2.82 -2.14 8.09
N ALA A 89 3.01 -1.28 7.08
CA ALA A 89 3.83 -1.58 5.90
C ALA A 89 4.68 -0.36 5.52
N LEU A 90 5.96 -0.60 5.23
CA LEU A 90 6.95 0.47 5.02
C LEU A 90 7.77 0.28 3.75
N TYR A 91 8.12 1.39 3.14
CA TYR A 91 9.20 1.48 2.16
C TYR A 91 10.52 1.84 2.83
N LEU A 92 11.57 1.09 2.54
CA LEU A 92 12.95 1.46 2.80
C LEU A 92 13.59 1.90 1.49
N HIS A 93 13.96 3.17 1.41
CA HIS A 93 14.62 3.73 0.23
C HIS A 93 16.13 3.43 0.28
N LEU A 94 16.62 2.77 -0.79
CA LEU A 94 18.03 2.39 -0.91
C LEU A 94 18.92 3.51 -1.46
N GLN A 95 18.32 4.54 -2.05
CA GLN A 95 19.08 5.70 -2.55
C GLN A 95 19.35 6.71 -1.43
N ASN A 96 20.57 7.28 -1.46
CA ASN A 96 20.88 8.40 -0.58
C ASN A 96 19.98 9.60 -0.92
N PRO A 97 19.29 10.17 0.06
CA PRO A 97 18.45 11.33 -0.18
C PRO A 97 19.29 12.55 -0.54
N THR A 98 18.78 13.39 -1.42
CA THR A 98 19.37 14.69 -1.75
C THR A 98 18.71 15.80 -0.92
N ILE A 99 19.52 16.76 -0.47
CA ILE A 99 19.06 17.96 0.22
C ILE A 99 19.35 19.16 -0.66
N ALA A 100 18.30 19.91 -0.99
CA ALA A 100 18.45 21.22 -1.62
C ALA A 100 18.76 22.27 -0.54
N LEU A 101 19.96 22.82 -0.55
CA LEU A 101 20.35 23.92 0.33
C LEU A 101 19.86 25.24 -0.26
N LYS A 102 19.08 25.97 0.52
CA LYS A 102 18.62 27.32 0.12
C LYS A 102 19.70 28.39 0.29
N SER A 103 20.69 28.15 1.17
CA SER A 103 21.86 29.03 1.36
C SER A 103 23.02 28.27 2.00
N VAL A 104 24.25 28.76 1.83
CA VAL A 104 25.48 28.17 2.40
C VAL A 104 25.49 28.17 3.94
N ASN A 105 24.74 29.11 4.56
CA ASN A 105 24.65 29.20 6.02
C ASN A 105 23.76 28.16 6.70
N GLN A 106 23.09 27.28 5.94
CA GLN A 106 22.24 26.20 6.46
C GLN A 106 23.00 24.88 6.66
N VAL A 107 24.33 24.90 6.58
CA VAL A 107 25.18 23.69 6.62
C VAL A 107 25.22 23.02 7.99
N THR A 108 24.76 23.67 9.06
CA THR A 108 24.93 23.19 10.44
C THR A 108 24.07 21.96 10.80
N ASP A 109 23.04 21.63 10.01
CA ASP A 109 22.09 20.56 10.34
C ASP A 109 21.85 19.52 9.23
N ILE A 110 22.77 19.42 8.25
CA ILE A 110 22.62 18.49 7.12
C ILE A 110 22.49 17.04 7.57
N SER A 111 23.22 16.64 8.61
CA SER A 111 23.20 15.25 9.09
C SER A 111 21.83 14.87 9.68
N GLU A 112 21.20 15.77 10.42
CA GLU A 112 19.87 15.55 10.98
C GLU A 112 18.78 15.53 9.88
N GLU A 113 18.87 16.41 8.91
CA GLU A 113 17.95 16.40 7.76
C GLU A 113 18.10 15.13 6.91
N LEU A 114 19.33 14.65 6.70
CA LEU A 114 19.60 13.37 6.04
C LEU A 114 18.99 12.22 6.82
N LYS A 115 19.23 12.12 8.13
CA LYS A 115 18.63 11.09 8.99
C LYS A 115 17.11 11.08 8.91
N LYS A 116 16.45 12.25 8.93
CA LYS A 116 14.99 12.35 8.77
C LYS A 116 14.51 11.82 7.41
N LYS A 117 15.23 12.14 6.33
CA LYS A 117 14.90 11.66 4.98
C LYS A 117 15.17 10.18 4.77
N MET A 118 16.07 9.58 5.55
CA MET A 118 16.36 8.15 5.51
C MET A 118 15.36 7.31 6.32
N ARG A 119 14.46 7.92 7.08
CA ARG A 119 13.44 7.18 7.82
C ARG A 119 12.53 6.40 6.88
N TYR A 120 12.13 5.23 7.30
CA TYR A 120 11.18 4.40 6.57
C TYR A 120 9.83 5.12 6.45
N THR A 121 9.23 5.06 5.29
CA THR A 121 7.96 5.73 4.98
C THR A 121 6.89 4.71 4.65
N GLY A 122 5.65 4.96 5.07
CA GLY A 122 4.54 4.06 4.80
C GLY A 122 3.36 4.36 5.69
N PHE A 123 2.68 3.33 6.16
CA PHE A 123 1.56 3.50 7.07
C PHE A 123 1.60 2.49 8.22
N PHE A 124 0.92 2.84 9.32
CA PHE A 124 1.02 2.18 10.60
C PHE A 124 -0.36 1.94 11.21
N ASN A 125 -0.43 0.95 12.09
CA ASN A 125 -1.60 0.72 12.93
C ASN A 125 -1.67 1.80 14.02
N ALA A 126 -2.77 2.55 14.04
CA ALA A 126 -2.99 3.65 15.00
C ALA A 126 -3.09 3.15 16.46
N ASP A 127 -3.54 1.92 16.67
CA ASP A 127 -3.66 1.32 18.00
C ASP A 127 -2.28 1.05 18.64
N LEU A 128 -1.22 1.03 17.83
CA LEU A 128 0.17 0.87 18.26
C LEU A 128 0.95 2.20 18.26
N ALA A 129 0.32 3.31 17.97
CA ALA A 129 1.00 4.58 17.68
C ALA A 129 1.94 5.05 18.80
N SER A 130 1.53 4.97 20.08
CA SER A 130 2.35 5.35 21.22
C SER A 130 3.60 4.48 21.33
N HIS A 131 3.44 3.16 21.21
CA HIS A 131 4.57 2.21 21.25
C HIS A 131 5.55 2.41 20.11
N LEU A 132 5.03 2.70 18.90
CA LEU A 132 5.87 2.98 17.73
C LEU A 132 6.64 4.29 17.91
N LYS A 133 6.01 5.33 18.47
CA LYS A 133 6.64 6.60 18.75
C LYS A 133 7.78 6.45 19.77
N ASP A 134 7.53 5.77 20.87
CA ASP A 134 8.49 5.65 21.97
C ASP A 134 9.73 4.83 21.60
N ASN A 135 9.58 3.85 20.69
CA ASN A 135 10.65 2.92 20.36
C ASN A 135 11.27 3.11 18.97
N PHE A 136 10.54 3.66 18.00
CA PHE A 136 10.94 3.64 16.59
C PHE A 136 10.88 5.01 15.89
N ASP A 137 10.64 6.12 16.60
CA ASP A 137 10.59 7.47 15.99
C ASP A 137 11.88 7.83 15.23
N HIS A 138 13.01 7.29 15.65
CA HIS A 138 14.30 7.50 14.98
C HIS A 138 14.42 6.74 13.65
N LEU A 139 13.65 5.65 13.46
CA LEU A 139 13.68 4.82 12.25
C LEU A 139 12.50 5.10 11.30
N PHE A 140 11.33 5.41 11.85
CA PHE A 140 10.10 5.51 11.10
C PHE A 140 9.65 6.96 10.93
N ASN A 141 9.14 7.30 9.76
CA ASN A 141 8.49 8.58 9.55
C ASN A 141 7.03 8.50 10.01
N LEU A 142 6.83 8.66 11.30
CA LEU A 142 5.51 8.57 11.93
C LEU A 142 4.64 9.81 11.73
N GLY A 143 5.18 10.90 11.18
CA GLY A 143 4.45 12.17 11.04
C GLY A 143 4.26 12.90 12.36
N GLN A 144 3.19 13.67 12.49
CA GLN A 144 2.96 14.55 13.63
C GLN A 144 2.04 13.92 14.68
N PHE A 145 2.32 14.24 15.94
CA PHE A 145 1.56 13.81 17.11
C PHE A 145 1.02 15.00 17.89
N THR A 146 -0.12 14.81 18.56
CA THR A 146 -0.68 15.75 19.52
C THR A 146 0.21 15.83 20.76
N LYS A 147 -0.05 16.81 21.64
CA LYS A 147 0.64 16.91 22.93
C LYS A 147 0.42 15.68 23.82
N ASP A 148 -0.71 15.00 23.66
CA ASP A 148 -1.07 13.79 24.42
C ASP A 148 -0.45 12.52 23.82
N GLY A 149 0.43 12.64 22.81
CA GLY A 149 1.14 11.52 22.22
C GLY A 149 0.31 10.66 21.25
N LEU A 150 -0.85 11.14 20.81
CA LEU A 150 -1.66 10.48 19.79
C LEU A 150 -1.35 11.04 18.39
N PRO A 151 -1.42 10.24 17.33
CA PRO A 151 -1.29 10.78 15.98
C PRO A 151 -2.43 11.75 15.68
N PHE A 152 -2.17 12.81 14.94
CA PHE A 152 -3.24 13.70 14.50
C PHE A 152 -4.28 12.92 13.70
N LYS A 153 -5.56 13.25 13.85
CA LYS A 153 -6.69 12.56 13.21
C LYS A 153 -6.57 12.52 11.67
N ASN A 154 -6.00 13.56 11.08
CA ASN A 154 -5.73 13.65 9.65
C ASN A 154 -4.34 13.13 9.24
N ASN A 155 -3.60 12.48 10.15
CA ASN A 155 -2.31 11.89 9.82
C ASN A 155 -2.53 10.75 8.81
N ALA A 156 -2.04 10.97 7.58
CA ALA A 156 -2.21 10.03 6.48
C ALA A 156 -1.47 8.70 6.68
N ASN A 157 -0.60 8.61 7.69
CA ASN A 157 0.23 7.44 7.93
C ASN A 157 -0.36 6.47 8.97
N PHE A 158 -1.49 6.80 9.61
CA PHE A 158 -2.08 5.95 10.65
C PHE A 158 -3.50 5.54 10.31
N TYR A 159 -3.79 4.25 10.49
CA TYR A 159 -5.10 3.63 10.33
C TYR A 159 -5.36 2.71 11.51
N ASN A 160 -6.53 2.79 12.13
CA ASN A 160 -6.90 1.85 13.18
C ASN A 160 -7.21 0.46 12.60
N GLU A 161 -7.37 -0.55 13.46
CA GLU A 161 -7.59 -1.94 13.03
C GLU A 161 -8.84 -2.09 12.14
N THR A 162 -9.91 -1.36 12.43
CA THR A 162 -11.14 -1.38 11.63
C THR A 162 -10.89 -0.79 10.23
N GLU A 163 -10.18 0.32 10.14
CA GLU A 163 -9.82 0.97 8.88
C GLU A 163 -8.89 0.08 8.04
N MET A 164 -7.89 -0.53 8.67
CA MET A 164 -6.97 -1.46 7.99
C MET A 164 -7.71 -2.68 7.47
N SER A 165 -8.60 -3.26 8.27
CA SER A 165 -9.43 -4.40 7.86
C SER A 165 -10.35 -4.04 6.69
N ALA A 166 -10.97 -2.86 6.70
CA ALA A 166 -11.80 -2.38 5.60
C ALA A 166 -11.00 -2.16 4.31
N LEU A 167 -9.77 -1.63 4.41
CA LEU A 167 -8.88 -1.47 3.26
C LEU A 167 -8.44 -2.82 2.69
N MET A 168 -8.15 -3.82 3.52
CA MET A 168 -7.82 -5.17 3.05
C MET A 168 -9.01 -5.84 2.37
N THR A 169 -10.23 -5.71 2.92
CA THR A 169 -11.46 -6.21 2.28
C THR A 169 -11.71 -5.53 0.93
N HIS A 170 -11.49 -4.23 0.85
CA HIS A 170 -11.56 -3.50 -0.42
C HIS A 170 -10.52 -4.02 -1.44
N ASN A 171 -9.29 -4.26 -1.00
CA ASN A 171 -8.23 -4.83 -1.83
C ASN A 171 -8.62 -6.21 -2.39
N GLU A 172 -9.23 -7.07 -1.58
CA GLU A 172 -9.76 -8.35 -2.02
C GLU A 172 -10.87 -8.19 -3.07
N THR A 173 -11.79 -7.24 -2.86
CA THR A 173 -12.85 -6.90 -3.82
C THR A 173 -12.28 -6.49 -5.18
N LEU A 174 -11.23 -5.68 -5.20
CA LEU A 174 -10.53 -5.29 -6.44
C LEU A 174 -9.94 -6.50 -7.17
N TYR A 175 -9.38 -7.46 -6.46
CA TYR A 175 -8.91 -8.72 -7.06
C TYR A 175 -10.07 -9.57 -7.59
N GLN A 176 -11.18 -9.66 -6.86
CA GLN A 176 -12.38 -10.37 -7.33
C GLN A 176 -12.91 -9.77 -8.63
N GLU A 177 -13.06 -8.46 -8.68
CA GLU A 177 -13.51 -7.75 -9.90
C GLU A 177 -12.55 -7.96 -11.08
N ALA A 178 -11.24 -7.84 -10.83
CA ALA A 178 -10.22 -8.06 -11.86
C ALA A 178 -10.24 -9.51 -12.37
N GLY A 179 -10.27 -10.48 -11.45
CA GLY A 179 -10.33 -11.90 -11.78
C GLY A 179 -11.58 -12.25 -12.59
N GLN A 180 -12.74 -11.69 -12.21
CA GLN A 180 -14.00 -11.92 -12.93
C GLN A 180 -13.97 -11.30 -14.33
N LYS A 181 -13.39 -10.11 -14.50
CA LYS A 181 -13.20 -9.48 -15.81
C LYS A 181 -12.28 -10.31 -16.71
N ILE A 182 -11.18 -10.82 -16.18
CA ILE A 182 -10.25 -11.71 -16.89
C ILE A 182 -10.96 -12.99 -17.35
N LEU A 183 -11.71 -13.65 -16.46
CA LEU A 183 -12.45 -14.89 -16.77
C LEU A 183 -13.56 -14.67 -17.80
N SER A 184 -14.18 -13.50 -17.82
CA SER A 184 -15.20 -13.13 -18.82
C SER A 184 -14.62 -12.64 -20.15
N GLY A 185 -13.30 -12.66 -20.31
CA GLY A 185 -12.64 -12.22 -21.56
C GLY A 185 -12.71 -10.73 -21.83
N LYS A 186 -12.90 -9.88 -20.81
CA LYS A 186 -12.91 -8.43 -20.98
C LYS A 186 -11.51 -7.90 -21.24
N ILE A 187 -11.30 -7.34 -22.43
CA ILE A 187 -10.02 -6.80 -22.92
C ILE A 187 -10.11 -5.32 -23.30
N GLU A 188 -11.09 -4.61 -22.78
CA GLU A 188 -11.32 -3.20 -23.07
C GLU A 188 -10.12 -2.33 -22.72
N ILE A 189 -9.78 -1.39 -23.58
CA ILE A 189 -8.77 -0.36 -23.31
C ILE A 189 -9.40 0.67 -22.37
N ASN A 190 -9.16 0.53 -21.08
CA ASN A 190 -9.75 1.39 -20.05
C ASN A 190 -8.74 1.68 -18.92
N PRO A 191 -7.61 2.36 -19.22
CA PRO A 191 -6.63 2.70 -18.21
C PRO A 191 -7.18 3.75 -17.22
N ILE A 192 -6.65 3.76 -16.02
CA ILE A 192 -6.94 4.83 -15.04
C ILE A 192 -6.26 6.11 -15.49
N VAL A 193 -7.04 7.18 -15.58
CA VAL A 193 -6.58 8.53 -15.94
C VAL A 193 -6.68 9.46 -14.72
N VAL A 194 -5.54 9.98 -14.28
CA VAL A 194 -5.43 10.95 -13.18
C VAL A 194 -4.80 12.23 -13.73
N LYS A 195 -5.50 13.35 -13.63
CA LYS A 195 -5.01 14.66 -14.13
C LYS A 195 -4.41 14.57 -15.54
N HIS A 196 -5.16 14.02 -16.49
CA HIS A 196 -4.76 13.83 -17.89
C HIS A 196 -3.63 12.81 -18.15
N HIS A 197 -3.16 12.10 -17.13
CA HIS A 197 -2.14 11.06 -17.27
C HIS A 197 -2.74 9.68 -17.06
N ALA A 198 -2.59 8.79 -18.05
CA ALA A 198 -2.99 7.40 -17.94
C ALA A 198 -1.94 6.62 -17.14
N LYS A 199 -2.29 6.25 -15.91
CA LYS A 199 -1.44 5.39 -15.08
C LYS A 199 -1.31 4.01 -15.73
N GLY A 200 -0.13 3.43 -15.72
CA GLY A 200 0.16 2.14 -16.36
C GLY A 200 0.51 2.21 -17.85
N CYS A 201 0.16 3.30 -18.57
CA CYS A 201 0.54 3.47 -19.96
C CYS A 201 2.00 3.91 -20.13
N GLN A 202 2.62 4.49 -19.12
CA GLN A 202 3.97 5.04 -19.19
C GLN A 202 5.01 3.98 -19.57
N PHE A 203 4.88 2.76 -19.04
CA PHE A 203 5.80 1.63 -19.27
C PHE A 203 5.14 0.50 -20.07
N CYS A 204 3.99 0.76 -20.70
CA CYS A 204 3.27 -0.26 -21.46
C CYS A 204 3.99 -0.57 -22.78
N GLN A 205 4.33 -1.84 -22.98
CA GLN A 205 4.97 -2.32 -24.20
C GLN A 205 4.05 -2.23 -25.44
N PHE A 206 2.74 -2.18 -25.25
CA PHE A 206 1.74 -2.11 -26.32
C PHE A 206 1.29 -0.69 -26.65
N LYS A 207 1.95 0.34 -26.13
CA LYS A 207 1.55 1.74 -26.32
C LYS A 207 1.44 2.14 -27.80
N SER A 208 2.39 1.69 -28.63
CA SER A 208 2.41 1.99 -30.06
C SER A 208 1.28 1.32 -30.86
N ILE A 209 0.76 0.20 -30.37
CA ILE A 209 -0.33 -0.54 -31.03
C ILE A 209 -1.69 -0.11 -30.48
N CYS A 210 -1.74 0.16 -29.18
CA CYS A 210 -2.96 0.50 -28.47
C CYS A 210 -3.57 1.84 -28.93
N GLY A 211 -2.71 2.84 -29.22
CA GLY A 211 -3.14 4.17 -29.66
C GLY A 211 -3.95 4.97 -28.65
N PHE A 212 -3.93 4.56 -27.36
CA PHE A 212 -4.65 5.29 -26.32
C PHE A 212 -3.99 6.64 -26.03
N GLU A 213 -4.76 7.72 -26.13
CA GLU A 213 -4.34 9.08 -25.80
C GLU A 213 -5.26 9.66 -24.71
N SER A 214 -4.68 9.99 -23.54
CA SER A 214 -5.44 10.45 -22.38
C SER A 214 -6.15 11.80 -22.58
N ASP A 215 -5.64 12.63 -23.48
CA ASP A 215 -6.17 13.98 -23.76
C ASP A 215 -7.16 13.99 -24.95
N SER A 216 -7.31 12.87 -25.65
CA SER A 216 -8.26 12.75 -26.72
C SER A 216 -9.69 12.60 -26.16
N HIS A 217 -10.63 13.36 -26.68
CA HIS A 217 -12.07 13.20 -26.39
C HIS A 217 -12.63 11.84 -26.86
N LEU A 218 -11.89 11.13 -27.69
CA LEU A 218 -12.20 9.76 -28.14
C LEU A 218 -11.69 8.69 -27.14
N SER A 219 -10.86 9.07 -26.17
CA SER A 219 -10.31 8.13 -25.21
C SER A 219 -11.28 7.88 -24.06
N SER A 220 -11.59 6.62 -23.81
CA SER A 220 -12.53 6.16 -22.79
C SER A 220 -11.85 5.77 -21.47
N GLY A 221 -10.75 6.42 -21.13
CA GLY A 221 -10.03 6.14 -19.89
C GLY A 221 -10.89 6.37 -18.64
N ARG A 222 -10.72 5.52 -17.63
CA ARG A 222 -11.42 5.60 -16.35
C ARG A 222 -10.90 6.79 -15.54
N LYS A 223 -11.70 7.85 -15.44
CA LYS A 223 -11.37 9.03 -14.64
C LYS A 223 -11.49 8.72 -13.16
N VAL A 224 -10.51 9.13 -12.38
CA VAL A 224 -10.47 8.98 -10.93
C VAL A 224 -10.84 10.29 -10.27
N ASN A 225 -11.85 10.25 -9.40
CA ASN A 225 -12.18 11.35 -8.51
C ASN A 225 -11.30 11.26 -7.26
N LEU A 226 -10.53 12.31 -7.00
CA LEU A 226 -9.72 12.39 -5.78
C LEU A 226 -10.66 12.48 -4.56
N LYS A 227 -10.39 11.62 -3.57
CA LYS A 227 -11.15 11.52 -2.32
C LYS A 227 -10.24 11.81 -1.14
N SER A 228 -10.81 12.35 -0.08
CA SER A 228 -10.13 12.46 1.21
C SER A 228 -9.94 11.07 1.86
N LYS A 229 -9.08 10.99 2.88
CA LYS A 229 -8.90 9.76 3.66
C LYS A 229 -10.23 9.29 4.25
N GLU A 230 -11.00 10.21 4.81
CA GLU A 230 -12.29 9.94 5.45
C GLU A 230 -13.32 9.37 4.46
N GLU A 231 -13.39 9.92 3.25
CA GLU A 231 -14.27 9.44 2.20
C GLU A 231 -13.88 8.02 1.74
N ILE A 232 -12.59 7.76 1.54
CA ILE A 232 -12.09 6.44 1.16
C ILE A 232 -12.43 5.41 2.23
N ILE A 233 -12.13 5.71 3.51
CA ILE A 233 -12.42 4.81 4.62
C ILE A 233 -13.92 4.56 4.77
N LEU A 234 -14.74 5.60 4.61
CA LEU A 234 -16.20 5.46 4.65
C LEU A 234 -16.71 4.51 3.56
N ASP A 235 -16.20 4.64 2.34
CA ASP A 235 -16.59 3.78 1.22
C ASP A 235 -16.14 2.34 1.44
N CYS A 236 -14.90 2.11 1.88
CA CYS A 236 -14.40 0.77 2.22
C CYS A 236 -15.22 0.12 3.34
N ASN A 237 -15.61 0.88 4.37
CA ASN A 237 -16.46 0.38 5.45
C ASN A 237 -17.88 0.02 5.00
N LYS A 238 -18.46 0.75 4.04
CA LYS A 238 -19.77 0.41 3.45
C LYS A 238 -19.69 -0.90 2.69
N GLN A 239 -18.63 -1.09 1.89
CA GLN A 239 -18.41 -2.34 1.14
C GLN A 239 -18.26 -3.53 2.10
N ALA A 240 -17.43 -3.41 3.14
CA ALA A 240 -17.21 -4.47 4.11
C ALA A 240 -18.50 -4.90 4.86
N LYS A 241 -19.48 -3.99 5.03
CA LYS A 241 -20.79 -4.28 5.63
C LYS A 241 -21.78 -4.91 4.64
N GLY A 242 -21.67 -4.63 3.36
CA GLY A 242 -22.53 -5.21 2.30
C GLY A 242 -22.22 -6.65 1.96
N PHE A 243 -21.07 -7.18 2.41
CA PHE A 243 -20.65 -8.57 2.26
C PHE A 243 -21.01 -9.48 3.46
N ARG A 244 -21.70 -8.97 4.45
CA ARG A 244 -22.27 -9.73 5.58
C ARG A 244 -23.77 -9.86 5.39
#